data_1f193450c6dc32111879df2cc3c7e6bc
#
_entry.id   1f193450c6dc32111879df2cc3c7e6bc
#
_cell.length_a   1.000
_cell.length_b   1.000
_cell.length_c   1.000
_cell.angle_alpha   90.00
_cell.angle_beta   90.00
_cell.angle_gamma   90.00
#
_symmetry.space_group_name_H-M   'P 1'
#
loop_
_entity.id
_entity.type
_entity.pdbx_description
1 polymer ?
#
loop_
_entity_poly.entity_id
_entity_poly.type
_entity_poly.pdbx_seq_one_letter_code
_entity_poly.pdbx_strand_id
1 'polypeptide(L)'
;MKDRLYTAGEIAKLTGVSLRTIRFYDARGLLKPVTHSEAGYRYYNRESVSRLQRILVLKYLGFSLQQIEEMTKTEDIEPQLSQQKSFLLQRKRQLEDIISTIEIMERSSGEEKWNYLLRLLNLLTDDEKVRQQYETSENLE
;
A
#
# COMPACT_ATOMS: atom_id res chain seq x y z
N MET A 1 -31.33 -20.29 -8.00
CA MET A 1 -31.33 -19.22 -6.99
C MET A 1 -30.97 -17.90 -7.63
N LYS A 2 -31.79 -16.89 -7.43
CA LYS A 2 -31.42 -15.54 -7.86
C LYS A 2 -30.31 -15.05 -6.94
N ASP A 3 -29.19 -14.64 -7.51
CA ASP A 3 -28.11 -14.02 -6.77
C ASP A 3 -28.62 -12.72 -6.12
N ARG A 4 -28.30 -12.57 -4.86
CA ARG A 4 -28.63 -11.35 -4.12
C ARG A 4 -27.89 -10.17 -4.72
N LEU A 5 -28.60 -9.09 -4.95
CA LEU A 5 -28.02 -7.81 -5.36
C LEU A 5 -27.79 -6.91 -4.14
N TYR A 6 -26.70 -6.17 -4.18
CA TYR A 6 -26.28 -5.26 -3.12
C TYR A 6 -26.17 -3.84 -3.67
N THR A 7 -26.66 -2.87 -2.91
CA THR A 7 -26.37 -1.46 -3.18
C THR A 7 -24.95 -1.12 -2.70
N ALA A 8 -24.41 -0.01 -3.18
CA ALA A 8 -23.11 0.48 -2.69
C ALA A 8 -23.13 0.72 -1.17
N GLY A 9 -24.26 1.23 -0.64
CA GLY A 9 -24.42 1.43 0.80
C GLY A 9 -24.43 0.14 1.60
N GLU A 10 -25.05 -0.93 1.07
CA GLU A 10 -25.01 -2.26 1.70
C GLU A 10 -23.60 -2.84 1.71
N ILE A 11 -22.86 -2.72 0.61
CA ILE A 11 -21.46 -3.16 0.53
C ILE A 11 -20.60 -2.37 1.52
N ALA A 12 -20.80 -1.08 1.64
CA ALA A 12 -20.11 -0.24 2.60
C ALA A 12 -20.28 -0.75 4.04
N LYS A 13 -21.50 -1.11 4.41
CA LYS A 13 -21.79 -1.68 5.74
C LYS A 13 -21.15 -3.05 5.95
N LEU A 14 -21.20 -3.91 4.94
CA LEU A 14 -20.64 -5.26 5.03
C LEU A 14 -19.11 -5.29 5.16
N THR A 15 -18.44 -4.37 4.49
CA THR A 15 -16.98 -4.36 4.38
C THR A 15 -16.30 -3.34 5.30
N GLY A 16 -17.07 -2.42 5.88
CA GLY A 16 -16.51 -1.33 6.68
C GLY A 16 -15.85 -0.22 5.86
N VAL A 17 -15.98 -0.25 4.54
CA VAL A 17 -15.39 0.72 3.63
C VAL A 17 -16.38 1.87 3.42
N SER A 18 -15.88 3.09 3.26
CA SER A 18 -16.74 4.25 2.99
C SER A 18 -17.40 4.16 1.60
N LEU A 19 -18.57 4.74 1.48
CA LEU A 19 -19.28 4.85 0.21
C LEU A 19 -18.42 5.57 -0.85
N ARG A 20 -17.66 6.56 -0.44
CA ARG A 20 -16.74 7.29 -1.30
C ARG A 20 -15.67 6.36 -1.90
N THR A 21 -15.11 5.48 -1.10
CA THR A 21 -14.11 4.49 -1.55
C THR A 21 -14.70 3.52 -2.56
N ILE A 22 -15.93 3.04 -2.32
CA ILE A 22 -16.63 2.16 -3.26
C ILE A 22 -16.85 2.86 -4.60
N ARG A 23 -17.30 4.08 -4.59
CA ARG A 23 -17.49 4.90 -5.80
C ARG A 23 -16.17 5.13 -6.54
N PHE A 24 -15.09 5.33 -5.78
CA PHE A 24 -13.75 5.49 -6.33
C PHE A 24 -13.28 4.24 -7.07
N TYR A 25 -13.46 3.06 -6.47
CA TYR A 25 -13.09 1.79 -7.11
C TYR A 25 -13.97 1.48 -8.32
N ASP A 26 -15.25 1.81 -8.25
CA ASP A 26 -16.17 1.71 -9.40
C ASP A 26 -15.70 2.61 -10.56
N ALA A 27 -15.38 3.86 -10.27
CA ALA A 27 -14.89 4.81 -11.27
C ALA A 27 -13.58 4.37 -11.93
N ARG A 28 -12.71 3.67 -11.20
CA ARG A 28 -11.47 3.11 -11.72
C ARG A 28 -11.63 1.77 -12.43
N GLY A 29 -12.84 1.21 -12.43
CA GLY A 29 -13.09 -0.09 -13.04
C GLY A 29 -12.62 -1.29 -12.23
N LEU A 30 -12.18 -1.08 -10.98
CA LEU A 30 -11.78 -2.17 -10.06
C LEU A 30 -12.98 -2.92 -9.52
N LEU A 31 -14.09 -2.21 -9.32
CA LEU A 31 -15.36 -2.75 -8.87
C LEU A 31 -16.43 -2.36 -9.88
N LYS A 32 -17.03 -3.34 -10.55
CA LYS A 32 -18.02 -3.08 -11.59
C LYS A 32 -19.41 -3.48 -11.12
N PRO A 33 -20.43 -2.61 -11.29
CA PRO A 33 -21.80 -3.01 -11.05
C PRO A 33 -22.26 -4.04 -12.06
N VAL A 34 -23.14 -4.94 -11.66
CA VAL A 34 -23.70 -5.97 -12.57
C VAL A 34 -24.94 -5.45 -13.28
N THR A 35 -25.60 -4.45 -12.71
CA THR A 35 -26.79 -3.83 -13.29
C THR A 35 -27.03 -2.45 -12.72
N HIS A 36 -27.91 -1.70 -13.36
CA HIS A 36 -28.37 -0.40 -12.92
C HIS A 36 -29.91 -0.39 -12.88
N SER A 37 -30.47 0.36 -11.92
CA SER A 37 -31.92 0.65 -11.96
C SER A 37 -32.25 1.68 -13.04
N GLU A 38 -33.52 1.87 -13.35
CA GLU A 38 -33.98 2.93 -14.27
C GLU A 38 -33.54 4.33 -13.81
N ALA A 39 -33.44 4.54 -12.49
CA ALA A 39 -32.98 5.79 -11.91
C ALA A 39 -31.41 5.91 -11.89
N GLY A 40 -30.70 4.92 -12.43
CA GLY A 40 -29.23 4.94 -12.49
C GLY A 40 -28.52 4.45 -11.23
N TYR A 41 -29.23 3.86 -10.27
CA TYR A 41 -28.60 3.27 -9.08
C TYR A 41 -27.86 2.00 -9.45
N ARG A 42 -26.62 1.87 -8.93
CA ARG A 42 -25.74 0.74 -9.19
C ARG A 42 -25.99 -0.41 -8.23
N TYR A 43 -26.06 -1.62 -8.77
CA TYR A 43 -26.22 -2.85 -8.00
C TYR A 43 -25.04 -3.79 -8.27
N TYR A 44 -24.61 -4.44 -7.21
CA TYR A 44 -23.49 -5.36 -7.20
C TYR A 44 -23.96 -6.73 -6.75
N ASN A 45 -23.20 -7.77 -7.11
CA ASN A 45 -23.50 -9.14 -6.69
C ASN A 45 -22.48 -9.65 -5.66
N ARG A 46 -22.62 -10.90 -5.24
CA ARG A 46 -21.70 -11.54 -4.29
C ARG A 46 -20.26 -11.58 -4.81
N GLU A 47 -20.08 -11.79 -6.08
CA GLU A 47 -18.76 -11.77 -6.71
C GLU A 47 -18.10 -10.39 -6.60
N SER A 48 -18.86 -9.33 -6.77
CA SER A 48 -18.39 -7.96 -6.56
C SER A 48 -17.93 -7.74 -5.11
N VAL A 49 -18.67 -8.26 -4.13
CA VAL A 49 -18.27 -8.18 -2.70
C VAL A 49 -16.96 -8.92 -2.47
N SER A 50 -16.83 -10.14 -3.00
CA SER A 50 -15.59 -10.93 -2.88
C SER A 50 -14.40 -10.23 -3.53
N ARG A 51 -14.62 -9.62 -4.69
CA ARG A 51 -13.60 -8.84 -5.39
C ARG A 51 -13.14 -7.64 -4.57
N LEU A 52 -14.09 -6.92 -3.98
CA LEU A 52 -13.77 -5.80 -3.08
C LEU A 52 -12.95 -6.27 -1.88
N GLN A 53 -13.34 -7.39 -1.26
CA GLN A 53 -12.59 -7.95 -0.14
C GLN A 53 -11.14 -8.29 -0.51
N ARG A 54 -10.91 -8.85 -1.70
CA ARG A 54 -9.56 -9.12 -2.23
C ARG A 54 -8.76 -7.83 -2.40
N ILE A 55 -9.37 -6.79 -2.95
CA ILE A 55 -8.75 -5.48 -3.11
C ILE A 55 -8.33 -4.92 -1.75
N LEU A 56 -9.20 -5.01 -0.75
CA LEU A 56 -8.91 -4.52 0.61
C LEU A 56 -7.75 -5.27 1.27
N VAL A 57 -7.68 -6.59 1.09
CA VAL A 57 -6.56 -7.40 1.59
C VAL A 57 -5.25 -6.97 0.91
N LEU A 58 -5.24 -6.83 -0.41
CA LEU A 58 -4.04 -6.42 -1.14
C LEU A 58 -3.60 -4.99 -0.77
N LYS A 59 -4.55 -4.09 -0.52
CA LYS A 59 -4.25 -2.75 0.01
C LYS A 59 -3.61 -2.83 1.40
N TYR A 60 -4.14 -3.68 2.28
CA TYR A 60 -3.56 -3.90 3.60
C TYR A 60 -2.11 -4.42 3.51
N LEU A 61 -1.81 -5.27 2.54
CA LEU A 61 -0.46 -5.79 2.31
C LEU A 61 0.50 -4.77 1.71
N GLY A 62 0.01 -3.58 1.37
CA GLY A 62 0.83 -2.47 0.90
C GLY A 62 0.93 -2.32 -0.60
N PHE A 63 0.15 -3.07 -1.39
CA PHE A 63 0.14 -2.90 -2.84
C PHE A 63 -0.56 -1.60 -3.25
N SER A 64 -0.04 -0.95 -4.28
CA SER A 64 -0.70 0.20 -4.89
C SER A 64 -1.92 -0.24 -5.69
N LEU A 65 -2.84 0.68 -5.96
CA LEU A 65 -4.00 0.36 -6.81
C LEU A 65 -3.59 -0.08 -8.21
N GLN A 66 -2.52 0.49 -8.76
CA GLN A 66 -1.98 0.08 -10.06
C GLN A 66 -1.48 -1.37 -10.02
N GLN A 67 -0.76 -1.75 -8.98
CA GLN A 67 -0.33 -3.14 -8.77
C GLN A 67 -1.53 -4.07 -8.62
N ILE A 68 -2.55 -3.66 -7.87
CA ILE A 68 -3.78 -4.45 -7.68
C ILE A 68 -4.52 -4.63 -9.00
N GLU A 69 -4.61 -3.59 -9.84
CA GLU A 69 -5.20 -3.69 -11.17
C GLU A 69 -4.50 -4.76 -12.02
N GLU A 70 -3.17 -4.78 -12.00
CA GLU A 70 -2.39 -5.80 -12.71
C GLU A 70 -2.57 -7.20 -12.09
N MET A 71 -2.63 -7.30 -10.78
CA MET A 71 -2.81 -8.57 -10.06
C MET A 71 -4.20 -9.18 -10.29
N THR A 72 -5.21 -8.38 -10.58
CA THR A 72 -6.55 -8.89 -10.89
C THR A 72 -6.63 -9.59 -12.26
N LYS A 73 -5.63 -9.38 -13.12
CA LYS A 73 -5.56 -10.00 -14.45
C LYS A 73 -4.92 -11.38 -14.44
N THR A 74 -4.35 -11.81 -13.33
CA THR A 74 -3.71 -13.12 -13.17
C THR A 74 -4.27 -13.85 -11.97
N GLU A 75 -4.32 -15.18 -12.03
CA GLU A 75 -4.71 -16.01 -10.88
C GLU A 75 -3.54 -16.28 -9.94
N ASP A 76 -2.32 -16.29 -10.48
CA ASP A 76 -1.11 -16.53 -9.69
C ASP A 76 -0.49 -15.23 -9.26
N ILE A 77 -0.62 -14.91 -7.97
CA ILE A 77 -0.05 -13.72 -7.34
C ILE A 77 1.19 -14.04 -6.49
N GLU A 78 1.65 -15.28 -6.47
CA GLU A 78 2.81 -15.69 -5.67
C GLU A 78 4.09 -14.88 -5.95
N PRO A 79 4.43 -14.59 -7.23
CA PRO A 79 5.61 -13.75 -7.50
C PRO A 79 5.50 -12.36 -6.89
N GLN A 80 4.33 -11.74 -6.94
CA GLN A 80 4.09 -10.41 -6.36
C GLN A 80 4.13 -10.45 -4.83
N LEU A 81 3.58 -11.49 -4.21
CA LEU A 81 3.66 -11.68 -2.75
C LEU A 81 5.09 -11.84 -2.28
N SER A 82 5.90 -12.65 -2.96
CA SER A 82 7.32 -12.85 -2.64
C SER A 82 8.11 -11.55 -2.77
N GLN A 83 7.88 -10.79 -3.82
CA GLN A 83 8.52 -9.50 -4.05
C GLN A 83 8.13 -8.49 -2.96
N GLN A 84 6.86 -8.42 -2.61
CA GLN A 84 6.37 -7.54 -1.55
C GLN A 84 6.96 -7.90 -0.19
N LYS A 85 7.04 -9.19 0.13
CA LYS A 85 7.68 -9.68 1.35
C LYS A 85 9.15 -9.24 1.42
N SER A 86 9.90 -9.40 0.34
CA SER A 86 11.31 -8.98 0.27
C SER A 86 11.46 -7.48 0.48
N PHE A 87 10.60 -6.68 -0.13
CA PHE A 87 10.55 -5.24 0.06
C PHE A 87 10.29 -4.86 1.51
N LEU A 88 9.29 -5.50 2.14
CA LEU A 88 8.93 -5.24 3.53
C LEU A 88 10.04 -5.65 4.51
N LEU A 89 10.72 -6.75 4.26
CA LEU A 89 11.85 -7.20 5.07
C LEU A 89 13.01 -6.19 4.99
N GLN A 90 13.29 -5.66 3.82
CA GLN A 90 14.28 -4.61 3.62
C GLN A 90 13.87 -3.33 4.35
N ARG A 91 12.60 -2.94 4.24
CA ARG A 91 12.05 -1.77 4.94
C ARG A 91 12.12 -1.93 6.46
N LYS A 92 11.83 -3.11 6.95
CA LYS A 92 11.94 -3.45 8.38
C LYS A 92 13.38 -3.25 8.88
N ARG A 93 14.38 -3.78 8.17
CA ARG A 93 15.79 -3.60 8.53
C ARG A 93 16.20 -2.13 8.55
N GLN A 94 15.76 -1.38 7.55
CA GLN A 94 16.00 0.06 7.47
C GLN A 94 15.41 0.80 8.68
N LEU A 95 14.19 0.46 9.07
CA LEU A 95 13.55 1.05 10.25
C LEU A 95 14.27 0.66 11.54
N GLU A 96 14.72 -0.59 11.68
CA GLU A 96 15.52 -1.03 12.83
C GLU A 96 16.83 -0.24 12.94
N ASP A 97 17.51 -0.01 11.82
CA ASP A 97 18.74 0.80 11.77
C ASP A 97 18.49 2.25 12.19
N ILE A 98 17.39 2.85 11.69
CA ILE A 98 16.99 4.20 12.08
C ILE A 98 16.69 4.29 13.57
N ILE A 99 15.94 3.34 14.10
CA ILE A 99 15.60 3.28 15.53
C ILE A 99 16.87 3.15 16.39
N SER A 100 17.76 2.24 16.01
CA SER A 100 19.04 2.05 16.70
C SER A 100 19.89 3.32 16.69
N THR A 101 19.89 4.04 15.58
CA THR A 101 20.59 5.33 15.47
C THR A 101 20.00 6.36 16.42
N ILE A 102 18.67 6.46 16.49
CA ILE A 102 17.98 7.38 17.43
C ILE A 102 18.31 7.02 18.87
N GLU A 103 18.29 5.73 19.23
CA GLU A 103 18.62 5.26 20.57
C GLU A 103 20.05 5.64 21.00
N ILE A 104 21.01 5.54 20.07
CA ILE A 104 22.38 5.96 20.30
C ILE A 104 22.44 7.48 20.52
N MET A 105 21.72 8.23 19.70
CA MET A 105 21.65 9.71 19.85
C MET A 105 21.05 10.13 21.18
N GLU A 106 20.02 9.43 21.65
CA GLU A 106 19.39 9.72 22.95
C GLU A 106 20.36 9.54 24.13
N ARG A 107 21.28 8.57 24.03
CA ARG A 107 22.30 8.30 25.05
C ARG A 107 23.50 9.24 24.96
N SER A 108 23.72 9.90 23.84
CA SER A 108 24.81 10.82 23.60
C SER A 108 24.40 12.25 23.98
N SER A 109 25.34 13.06 24.40
CA SER A 109 25.09 14.47 24.79
C SER A 109 25.87 15.43 23.91
N GLY A 110 25.27 16.59 23.63
CA GLY A 110 25.92 17.70 22.95
C GLY A 110 26.44 17.38 21.54
N GLU A 111 27.70 17.76 21.28
CA GLU A 111 28.31 17.60 19.96
C GLU A 111 28.56 16.14 19.55
N GLU A 112 28.64 15.23 20.51
CA GLU A 112 28.82 13.79 20.22
C GLU A 112 27.71 13.22 19.36
N LYS A 113 26.45 13.70 19.54
CA LYS A 113 25.30 13.28 18.71
C LYS A 113 25.57 13.54 17.24
N TRP A 114 25.99 14.76 16.92
CA TRP A 114 26.22 15.18 15.55
C TRP A 114 27.46 14.54 14.94
N ASN A 115 28.51 14.37 15.73
CA ASN A 115 29.72 13.69 15.28
C ASN A 115 29.45 12.23 14.92
N TYR A 116 28.58 11.56 15.68
CA TYR A 116 28.15 10.19 15.36
C TYR A 116 27.39 10.15 14.05
N LEU A 117 26.42 11.06 13.86
CA LEU A 117 25.66 11.16 12.62
C LEU A 117 26.53 11.46 11.41
N LEU A 118 27.50 12.37 11.55
CA LEU A 118 28.41 12.70 10.45
C LEU A 118 29.29 11.51 10.06
N ARG A 119 29.74 10.73 11.04
CA ARG A 119 30.50 9.48 10.76
C ARG A 119 29.63 8.47 10.04
N LEU A 120 28.38 8.32 10.47
CA LEU A 120 27.41 7.42 9.85
C LEU A 120 27.10 7.87 8.42
N LEU A 121 26.91 9.15 8.20
CA LEU A 121 26.67 9.73 6.89
C LEU A 121 27.86 9.47 5.93
N ASN A 122 29.08 9.62 6.42
CA ASN A 122 30.27 9.34 5.62
C ASN A 122 30.37 7.86 5.22
N LEU A 123 30.01 6.94 6.11
CA LEU A 123 29.93 5.51 5.79
C LEU A 123 28.84 5.21 4.76
N LEU A 124 27.70 5.89 4.85
CA LEU A 124 26.57 5.72 3.95
C LEU A 124 26.82 6.33 2.57
N THR A 125 27.59 7.43 2.48
CA THR A 125 27.92 8.07 1.20
C THR A 125 28.94 7.31 0.38
N ASP A 126 29.68 6.39 0.97
CA ASP A 126 30.54 5.47 0.24
C ASP A 126 29.75 4.33 -0.44
N ASP A 127 28.48 4.17 -0.12
CA ASP A 127 27.58 3.20 -0.76
C ASP A 127 26.81 3.88 -1.90
N GLU A 128 27.06 3.48 -3.15
CA GLU A 128 26.39 4.04 -4.34
C GLU A 128 24.87 3.98 -4.28
N LYS A 129 24.30 2.96 -3.61
CA LYS A 129 22.86 2.82 -3.45
C LYS A 129 22.24 3.93 -2.61
N VAL A 130 22.97 4.41 -1.62
CA VAL A 130 22.51 5.50 -0.75
C VAL A 130 22.58 6.83 -1.48
N ARG A 131 23.62 7.05 -2.29
CA ARG A 131 23.71 8.23 -3.18
C ARG A 131 22.49 8.35 -4.09
N GLN A 132 22.08 7.25 -4.73
CA GLN A 132 20.91 7.24 -5.62
C GLN A 132 19.61 7.56 -4.86
N GLN A 133 19.46 7.17 -3.60
CA GLN A 133 18.29 7.52 -2.80
C GLN A 133 18.22 9.01 -2.47
N TYR A 134 19.36 9.64 -2.16
CA TYR A 134 19.42 11.08 -1.90
C TYR A 134 19.13 11.91 -3.16
N GLU A 135 19.72 11.54 -4.30
CA GLU A 135 19.47 12.21 -5.58
C GLU A 135 18.01 12.09 -6.01
N THR A 136 17.36 10.96 -5.76
CA THR A 136 15.94 10.76 -6.06
C THR A 136 15.03 11.60 -5.16
N SER A 137 15.42 11.82 -3.91
CA SER A 137 14.66 12.65 -2.96
C SER A 137 14.75 14.14 -3.27
N GLU A 138 15.91 14.61 -3.72
CA GLU A 138 16.08 16.01 -4.16
C GLU A 138 15.31 16.34 -5.43
N ASN A 139 15.08 15.36 -6.30
CA ASN A 139 14.29 15.53 -7.53
C ASN A 139 12.77 15.48 -7.30
N LEU A 140 12.32 15.22 -6.07
CA LEU A 140 10.89 15.14 -5.70
C LEU A 140 10.36 16.38 -4.97
N GLU A 141 11.22 17.35 -4.67
CA GLU A 141 10.81 18.65 -4.12
C GLU A 141 10.42 19.64 -5.24
#